data_8ce407c304375bb8f66e08fbb4228e68
#
_entry.id   8ce407c304375bb8f66e08fbb4228e68
#
_cell.length_a   1.000
_cell.length_b   1.000
_cell.length_c   1.000
_cell.angle_alpha   90.00
_cell.angle_beta   90.00
_cell.angle_gamma   90.00
#
_symmetry.space_group_name_H-M   'P 1'
#
loop_
_entity.id
_entity.type
_entity.pdbx_description
1 polymer ?
#
loop_
_entity_poly.entity_id
_entity_poly.type
_entity_poly.pdbx_seq_one_letter_code
_entity_poly.pdbx_strand_id
1 'polypeptide(L)'
;DSLKKLRTDHFDLYQLHGLTTMDDLEKAAGPDGALETFVKAREAGKIRHVGFSAHSAEVALAAMDRFDFDSILFPFNFVCWHEAQFGPQVLAKAKEKNVARLALKAMAYSPWPENASHEPYGKCWYQPTSQSQLASKALRFTLSLDITAAIPPGEEALFDMALDIAENFQPLSPEELEGVKKLAQGVKPIFRLSA
;
A
#
# COMPACT_ATOMS: atom_id res chain seq x y z
N ASP A 1 18.00 18.52 5.92
CA ASP A 1 18.38 17.73 7.13
C ASP A 1 18.43 16.22 6.87
N SER A 2 17.44 15.62 6.17
CA SER A 2 17.36 14.16 5.95
C SER A 2 18.56 13.61 5.16
N LEU A 3 18.95 14.24 4.06
CA LEU A 3 20.12 13.83 3.28
C LEU A 3 21.40 13.84 4.12
N LYS A 4 21.60 14.88 4.95
CA LYS A 4 22.74 14.97 5.85
C LYS A 4 22.74 13.87 6.91
N LYS A 5 21.58 13.54 7.50
CA LYS A 5 21.45 12.47 8.50
C LYS A 5 21.70 11.08 7.88
N LEU A 6 21.26 10.87 6.67
CA LEU A 6 21.45 9.61 5.93
C LEU A 6 22.81 9.53 5.21
N ARG A 7 23.62 10.61 5.25
CA ARG A 7 24.93 10.69 4.62
C ARG A 7 24.89 10.37 3.13
N THR A 8 23.90 10.91 2.43
CA THR A 8 23.70 10.77 0.99
C THR A 8 23.45 12.14 0.37
N ASP A 9 23.63 12.26 -0.93
CA ASP A 9 23.37 13.47 -1.71
C ASP A 9 22.00 13.46 -2.39
N HIS A 10 21.33 12.28 -2.47
CA HIS A 10 20.02 12.13 -3.09
C HIS A 10 19.15 11.06 -2.43
N PHE A 11 17.86 11.07 -2.77
CA PHE A 11 16.90 9.98 -2.55
C PHE A 11 16.54 9.34 -3.87
N ASP A 12 16.47 8.00 -3.90
CA ASP A 12 15.96 7.29 -5.08
C ASP A 12 14.47 7.52 -5.24
N LEU A 13 13.69 7.44 -4.16
CA LEU A 13 12.25 7.69 -4.15
C LEU A 13 11.88 8.62 -3.00
N TYR A 14 11.11 9.66 -3.29
CA TYR A 14 10.53 10.54 -2.29
C TYR A 14 9.02 10.66 -2.52
N GLN A 15 8.21 10.46 -1.46
CA GLN A 15 6.76 10.31 -1.60
C GLN A 15 5.98 11.34 -0.79
N LEU A 16 4.92 11.89 -1.38
CA LEU A 16 3.86 12.57 -0.62
C LEU A 16 3.20 11.53 0.29
N HIS A 17 3.07 11.86 1.58
CA HIS A 17 2.57 10.91 2.56
C HIS A 17 1.08 11.09 2.84
N GLY A 18 0.33 9.99 2.70
CA GLY A 18 -1.02 9.86 3.28
C GLY A 18 -2.08 10.77 2.65
N LEU A 19 -2.15 10.86 1.32
CA LEU A 19 -3.25 11.55 0.66
C LEU A 19 -4.56 10.77 0.93
N THR A 20 -5.45 11.34 1.75
CA THR A 20 -6.67 10.68 2.22
C THR A 20 -7.93 11.37 1.70
N THR A 21 -7.89 12.69 1.54
CA THR A 21 -8.99 13.52 1.06
C THR A 21 -8.59 14.30 -0.20
N MET A 22 -9.59 14.77 -0.96
CA MET A 22 -9.34 15.67 -2.09
C MET A 22 -8.69 16.98 -1.63
N ASP A 23 -8.99 17.45 -0.42
CA ASP A 23 -8.35 18.62 0.18
C ASP A 23 -6.85 18.40 0.46
N ASP A 24 -6.46 17.19 0.90
CA ASP A 24 -5.05 16.82 1.04
C ASP A 24 -4.34 16.89 -0.33
N LEU A 25 -4.99 16.39 -1.38
CA LEU A 25 -4.47 16.43 -2.73
C LEU A 25 -4.33 17.87 -3.23
N GLU A 26 -5.34 18.72 -3.03
CA GLU A 26 -5.29 20.12 -3.40
C GLU A 26 -4.16 20.88 -2.68
N LYS A 27 -3.98 20.64 -1.39
CA LYS A 27 -2.88 21.24 -0.60
C LYS A 27 -1.51 20.74 -1.03
N ALA A 28 -1.39 19.46 -1.36
CA ALA A 28 -0.11 18.87 -1.72
C ALA A 28 0.31 19.18 -3.17
N ALA A 29 -0.64 19.17 -4.11
CA ALA A 29 -0.40 19.27 -5.56
C ALA A 29 -0.95 20.55 -6.20
N GLY A 30 -1.54 21.45 -5.42
CA GLY A 30 -1.98 22.79 -5.87
C GLY A 30 -0.83 23.81 -5.87
N PRO A 31 -1.14 25.07 -6.17
CA PRO A 31 -0.16 26.17 -6.14
C PRO A 31 0.52 26.27 -4.76
N ASP A 32 1.83 26.49 -4.74
CA ASP A 32 2.66 26.54 -3.54
C ASP A 32 2.63 25.25 -2.69
N GLY A 33 2.15 24.14 -3.25
CA GLY A 33 2.06 22.85 -2.58
C GLY A 33 3.42 22.12 -2.48
N ALA A 34 3.45 21.07 -1.67
CA ALA A 34 4.67 20.28 -1.45
C ALA A 34 5.23 19.68 -2.75
N LEU A 35 4.37 19.36 -3.72
CA LEU A 35 4.77 18.77 -5.01
C LEU A 35 5.70 19.70 -5.80
N GLU A 36 5.49 21.02 -5.77
CA GLU A 36 6.41 21.97 -6.42
C GLU A 36 7.82 21.87 -5.84
N THR A 37 7.91 21.70 -4.52
CA THR A 37 9.20 21.52 -3.84
C THR A 37 9.86 20.21 -4.26
N PHE A 38 9.09 19.14 -4.44
CA PHE A 38 9.61 17.84 -4.92
C PHE A 38 10.12 17.96 -6.36
N VAL A 39 9.39 18.65 -7.25
CA VAL A 39 9.83 18.89 -8.63
C VAL A 39 11.16 19.66 -8.65
N LYS A 40 11.24 20.77 -7.91
CA LYS A 40 12.50 21.56 -7.79
C LYS A 40 13.64 20.71 -7.22
N ALA A 41 13.36 19.85 -6.25
CA ALA A 41 14.37 18.95 -5.69
C ALA A 41 14.81 17.87 -6.68
N ARG A 42 13.91 17.37 -7.53
CA ARG A 42 14.22 16.43 -8.62
C ARG A 42 15.10 17.09 -9.68
N GLU A 43 14.76 18.29 -10.12
CA GLU A 43 15.57 19.09 -11.04
C GLU A 43 16.98 19.39 -10.49
N ALA A 44 17.09 19.57 -9.18
CA ALA A 44 18.37 19.77 -8.48
C ALA A 44 19.13 18.45 -8.20
N GLY A 45 18.66 17.30 -8.69
CA GLY A 45 19.30 16.00 -8.52
C GLY A 45 19.19 15.39 -7.11
N LYS A 46 18.42 16.02 -6.20
CA LYS A 46 18.24 15.54 -4.81
C LYS A 46 17.20 14.42 -4.66
N ILE A 47 16.35 14.27 -5.64
CA ILE A 47 15.31 13.23 -5.73
C ILE A 47 15.37 12.65 -7.14
N ARG A 48 15.34 11.33 -7.28
CA ARG A 48 15.29 10.66 -8.59
C ARG A 48 13.85 10.44 -9.04
N HIS A 49 13.04 9.87 -8.14
CA HIS A 49 11.64 9.50 -8.40
C HIS A 49 10.72 10.13 -7.37
N VAL A 50 9.55 10.57 -7.83
CA VAL A 50 8.50 11.16 -7.00
C VAL A 50 7.30 10.23 -6.96
N GLY A 51 6.86 9.89 -5.77
CA GLY A 51 5.68 9.07 -5.56
C GLY A 51 4.70 9.67 -4.56
N PHE A 52 3.68 8.89 -4.23
CA PHE A 52 2.74 9.25 -3.18
C PHE A 52 2.16 8.00 -2.50
N SER A 53 1.60 8.19 -1.31
CA SER A 53 0.77 7.18 -0.65
C SER A 53 -0.65 7.67 -0.47
N ALA A 54 -1.63 6.77 -0.59
CA ALA A 54 -3.04 7.10 -0.44
C ALA A 54 -3.81 5.98 0.28
N HIS A 55 -4.86 6.37 1.01
CA HIS A 55 -5.80 5.46 1.67
C HIS A 55 -7.26 5.67 1.19
N SER A 56 -7.44 6.45 0.12
CA SER A 56 -8.69 6.62 -0.63
C SER A 56 -8.44 6.26 -2.10
N ALA A 57 -9.30 5.43 -2.67
CA ALA A 57 -9.21 5.07 -4.08
C ALA A 57 -9.50 6.28 -4.98
N GLU A 58 -10.49 7.10 -4.62
CA GLU A 58 -10.83 8.33 -5.35
C GLU A 58 -9.62 9.28 -5.44
N VAL A 59 -9.01 9.55 -4.28
CA VAL A 59 -7.84 10.44 -4.21
C VAL A 59 -6.65 9.87 -4.96
N ALA A 60 -6.44 8.55 -4.89
CA ALA A 60 -5.37 7.86 -5.61
C ALA A 60 -5.53 8.03 -7.13
N LEU A 61 -6.75 7.85 -7.65
CA LEU A 61 -7.06 8.04 -9.07
C LEU A 61 -6.85 9.50 -9.50
N ALA A 62 -7.39 10.45 -8.73
CA ALA A 62 -7.25 11.88 -8.99
C ALA A 62 -5.79 12.35 -8.96
N ALA A 63 -5.00 11.84 -8.01
CA ALA A 63 -3.57 12.16 -7.92
C ALA A 63 -2.82 11.70 -9.17
N MET A 64 -3.06 10.48 -9.65
CA MET A 64 -2.44 9.96 -10.87
C MET A 64 -2.88 10.70 -12.14
N ASP A 65 -4.05 11.33 -12.16
CA ASP A 65 -4.47 12.19 -13.28
C ASP A 65 -3.86 13.59 -13.21
N ARG A 66 -3.48 14.06 -12.02
CA ARG A 66 -2.95 15.40 -11.80
C ARG A 66 -1.46 15.53 -12.07
N PHE A 67 -0.68 14.48 -11.83
CA PHE A 67 0.78 14.49 -11.96
C PHE A 67 1.31 13.12 -12.36
N ASP A 68 2.38 13.10 -13.16
CA ASP A 68 3.06 11.86 -13.56
C ASP A 68 3.98 11.37 -12.43
N PHE A 69 3.38 10.69 -11.45
CA PHE A 69 4.10 10.04 -10.37
C PHE A 69 4.81 8.78 -10.85
N ASP A 70 6.01 8.54 -10.31
CA ASP A 70 6.77 7.32 -10.56
C ASP A 70 6.24 6.12 -9.76
N SER A 71 5.64 6.35 -8.58
CA SER A 71 5.12 5.27 -7.73
C SER A 71 3.90 5.68 -6.92
N ILE A 72 3.08 4.66 -6.61
CA ILE A 72 2.00 4.74 -5.61
C ILE A 72 2.25 3.70 -4.52
N LEU A 73 2.11 4.08 -3.26
CA LEU A 73 2.05 3.19 -2.10
C LEU A 73 0.60 3.09 -1.64
N PHE A 74 -0.03 1.92 -1.84
CA PHE A 74 -1.47 1.74 -1.67
C PHE A 74 -1.81 0.40 -1.00
N PRO A 75 -2.90 0.30 -0.20
CA PRO A 75 -3.33 -0.97 0.37
C PRO A 75 -3.93 -1.90 -0.67
N PHE A 76 -3.15 -2.90 -1.09
CA PHE A 76 -3.64 -4.01 -1.89
C PHE A 76 -3.77 -5.24 -0.98
N ASN A 77 -5.00 -5.50 -0.54
CA ASN A 77 -5.33 -6.45 0.50
C ASN A 77 -6.54 -7.30 0.08
N PHE A 78 -6.49 -8.61 0.31
CA PHE A 78 -7.51 -9.54 -0.19
C PHE A 78 -8.92 -9.25 0.37
N VAL A 79 -9.04 -8.84 1.64
CA VAL A 79 -10.34 -8.49 2.24
C VAL A 79 -10.88 -7.21 1.62
N CYS A 80 -10.07 -6.14 1.55
CA CYS A 80 -10.46 -4.88 0.91
C CYS A 80 -10.83 -5.07 -0.56
N TRP A 81 -10.09 -5.94 -1.26
CA TRP A 81 -10.32 -6.26 -2.66
C TRP A 81 -11.68 -6.94 -2.90
N HIS A 82 -11.99 -7.99 -2.13
CA HIS A 82 -13.18 -8.79 -2.36
C HIS A 82 -14.44 -8.24 -1.71
N GLU A 83 -14.34 -7.71 -0.48
CA GLU A 83 -15.50 -7.24 0.29
C GLU A 83 -15.86 -5.77 0.05
N ALA A 84 -14.91 -4.96 -0.42
CA ALA A 84 -15.11 -3.51 -0.59
C ALA A 84 -14.81 -2.99 -1.99
N GLN A 85 -14.41 -3.85 -2.93
CA GLN A 85 -13.94 -3.44 -4.26
C GLN A 85 -12.86 -2.32 -4.19
N PHE A 86 -12.07 -2.33 -3.12
CA PHE A 86 -11.05 -1.33 -2.85
C PHE A 86 -9.69 -1.85 -3.33
N GLY A 87 -9.17 -1.25 -4.39
CA GLY A 87 -7.87 -1.60 -4.98
C GLY A 87 -7.88 -1.91 -6.47
N PRO A 88 -8.85 -2.67 -7.03
CA PRO A 88 -8.82 -3.06 -8.45
C PRO A 88 -8.65 -1.90 -9.42
N GLN A 89 -9.42 -0.82 -9.23
CA GLN A 89 -9.40 0.37 -10.07
C GLN A 89 -8.09 1.15 -9.96
N VAL A 90 -7.50 1.19 -8.75
CA VAL A 90 -6.21 1.86 -8.51
C VAL A 90 -5.07 1.07 -9.16
N LEU A 91 -5.10 -0.27 -9.04
CA LEU A 91 -4.13 -1.14 -9.72
C LEU A 91 -4.19 -0.97 -11.24
N ALA A 92 -5.40 -0.98 -11.81
CA ALA A 92 -5.61 -0.82 -13.25
C ALA A 92 -5.08 0.54 -13.75
N LYS A 93 -5.41 1.63 -13.05
CA LYS A 93 -4.97 2.99 -13.40
C LYS A 93 -3.45 3.14 -13.28
N ALA A 94 -2.85 2.62 -12.20
CA ALA A 94 -1.41 2.67 -12.01
C ALA A 94 -0.67 1.88 -13.10
N LYS A 95 -1.23 0.75 -13.55
CA LYS A 95 -0.71 -0.02 -14.67
C LYS A 95 -0.81 0.75 -15.99
N GLU A 96 -1.97 1.33 -16.30
CA GLU A 96 -2.20 2.16 -17.49
C GLU A 96 -1.19 3.31 -17.57
N LYS A 97 -0.93 3.96 -16.44
CA LYS A 97 -0.01 5.10 -16.34
C LYS A 97 1.47 4.70 -16.14
N ASN A 98 1.78 3.42 -16.13
CA ASN A 98 3.13 2.91 -15.83
C ASN A 98 3.70 3.40 -14.49
N VAL A 99 2.84 3.59 -13.48
CA VAL A 99 3.20 3.96 -12.11
C VAL A 99 3.59 2.69 -11.34
N ALA A 100 4.74 2.68 -10.67
CA ALA A 100 5.16 1.57 -9.83
C ALA A 100 4.20 1.37 -8.65
N ARG A 101 3.80 0.14 -8.39
CA ARG A 101 2.77 -0.26 -7.42
C ARG A 101 3.40 -0.89 -6.20
N LEU A 102 3.51 -0.12 -5.13
CA LEU A 102 4.02 -0.58 -3.85
C LEU A 102 2.82 -0.97 -2.97
N ALA A 103 2.69 -2.26 -2.68
CA ALA A 103 1.56 -2.79 -1.93
C ALA A 103 1.84 -2.75 -0.42
N LEU A 104 1.01 -2.06 0.33
CA LEU A 104 1.01 -2.14 1.79
C LEU A 104 -0.23 -2.87 2.30
N LYS A 105 -0.18 -3.29 3.58
CA LYS A 105 -1.29 -3.99 4.26
C LYS A 105 -1.63 -5.38 3.68
N ALA A 106 -0.72 -6.01 2.93
CA ALA A 106 -0.94 -7.34 2.34
C ALA A 106 -1.37 -8.39 3.38
N MET A 107 -0.81 -8.29 4.60
CA MET A 107 -1.12 -9.20 5.73
C MET A 107 -2.14 -8.61 6.73
N ALA A 108 -2.88 -7.57 6.37
CA ALA A 108 -3.97 -7.09 7.20
C ALA A 108 -5.23 -7.96 7.00
N TYR A 109 -5.98 -8.21 8.07
CA TYR A 109 -7.20 -9.00 8.04
C TYR A 109 -8.45 -8.14 8.24
N SER A 110 -8.58 -7.52 9.42
CA SER A 110 -9.75 -6.73 9.79
C SER A 110 -9.36 -5.61 10.75
N PRO A 111 -10.24 -4.65 11.06
CA PRO A 111 -10.09 -3.83 12.24
C PRO A 111 -10.02 -4.72 13.50
N TRP A 112 -9.29 -4.28 14.52
CA TRP A 112 -9.36 -4.93 15.82
C TRP A 112 -10.78 -4.88 16.36
N PRO A 113 -11.26 -5.94 17.04
CA PRO A 113 -12.50 -5.85 17.81
C PRO A 113 -12.42 -4.74 18.86
N GLU A 114 -13.56 -4.13 19.18
CA GLU A 114 -13.61 -3.12 20.21
C GLU A 114 -13.09 -3.66 21.55
N ASN A 115 -12.20 -2.90 22.19
CA ASN A 115 -11.53 -3.26 23.45
C ASN A 115 -10.62 -4.51 23.39
N ALA A 116 -10.29 -5.03 22.22
CA ALA A 116 -9.32 -6.11 22.09
C ALA A 116 -7.90 -5.66 22.44
N SER A 117 -7.13 -6.53 23.09
CA SER A 117 -5.69 -6.33 23.18
C SER A 117 -5.05 -6.46 21.81
N HIS A 118 -4.10 -5.57 21.49
CA HIS A 118 -3.31 -5.67 20.27
C HIS A 118 -2.05 -6.52 20.44
N GLU A 119 -1.80 -7.02 21.65
CA GLU A 119 -0.65 -7.90 21.89
C GLU A 119 -0.77 -9.24 21.14
N PRO A 120 0.34 -9.78 20.59
CA PRO A 120 1.70 -9.21 20.62
C PRO A 120 1.99 -8.25 19.43
N TYR A 121 0.98 -7.77 18.71
CA TYR A 121 1.12 -6.98 17.48
C TYR A 121 0.77 -5.49 17.69
N GLY A 122 1.33 -4.87 18.72
CA GLY A 122 1.02 -3.51 19.17
C GLY A 122 1.30 -2.41 18.13
N LYS A 123 2.20 -2.64 17.16
CA LYS A 123 2.46 -1.72 16.04
C LYS A 123 1.40 -1.81 14.93
N CYS A 124 0.55 -2.84 14.94
CA CYS A 124 -0.53 -2.99 13.95
C CYS A 124 -1.82 -2.37 14.48
N TRP A 125 -2.27 -1.26 13.90
CA TRP A 125 -3.57 -0.67 14.21
C TRP A 125 -4.76 -1.49 13.66
N TYR A 126 -4.49 -2.53 12.91
CA TYR A 126 -5.41 -3.52 12.35
C TYR A 126 -5.04 -4.92 12.85
N GLN A 127 -5.99 -5.84 12.87
CA GLN A 127 -5.73 -7.24 13.17
C GLN A 127 -4.96 -7.88 12.00
N PRO A 128 -3.73 -8.35 12.20
CA PRO A 128 -2.96 -8.98 11.13
C PRO A 128 -3.37 -10.45 10.89
N THR A 129 -3.04 -10.98 9.73
CA THR A 129 -3.05 -12.42 9.47
C THR A 129 -1.83 -13.06 10.11
N SER A 130 -1.96 -13.49 11.36
CA SER A 130 -0.84 -14.06 12.15
C SER A 130 -0.74 -15.58 12.11
N GLN A 131 -1.78 -16.27 11.65
CA GLN A 131 -1.74 -17.71 11.41
C GLN A 131 -1.04 -17.99 10.09
N SER A 132 0.00 -18.83 10.07
CA SER A 132 0.88 -19.04 8.92
C SER A 132 0.14 -19.39 7.61
N GLN A 133 -0.88 -20.23 7.69
CA GLN A 133 -1.68 -20.59 6.50
C GLN A 133 -2.48 -19.40 5.94
N LEU A 134 -3.11 -18.59 6.80
CA LEU A 134 -3.85 -17.40 6.38
C LEU A 134 -2.90 -16.31 5.90
N ALA A 135 -1.79 -16.10 6.62
CA ALA A 135 -0.74 -15.17 6.23
C ALA A 135 -0.16 -15.48 4.85
N SER A 136 0.14 -16.77 4.59
CA SER A 136 0.63 -17.22 3.29
C SER A 136 -0.39 -16.92 2.18
N LYS A 137 -1.66 -17.22 2.38
CA LYS A 137 -2.71 -16.92 1.38
C LYS A 137 -2.89 -15.42 1.15
N ALA A 138 -2.90 -14.62 2.22
CA ALA A 138 -3.05 -13.17 2.16
C ALA A 138 -1.88 -12.50 1.41
N LEU A 139 -0.64 -12.84 1.77
CA LEU A 139 0.54 -12.26 1.13
C LEU A 139 0.69 -12.75 -0.30
N ARG A 140 0.51 -14.05 -0.57
CA ARG A 140 0.54 -14.63 -1.92
C ARG A 140 -0.53 -14.04 -2.82
N PHE A 141 -1.73 -13.72 -2.29
CA PHE A 141 -2.74 -12.98 -3.05
C PHE A 141 -2.18 -11.64 -3.56
N THR A 142 -1.61 -10.85 -2.66
CA THR A 142 -1.04 -9.55 -3.03
C THR A 142 0.13 -9.68 -3.98
N LEU A 143 1.05 -10.63 -3.75
CA LEU A 143 2.19 -10.91 -4.63
C LEU A 143 1.78 -11.48 -6.00
N SER A 144 0.59 -12.08 -6.10
CA SER A 144 0.03 -12.55 -7.39
C SER A 144 -0.62 -11.44 -8.22
N LEU A 145 -0.84 -10.26 -7.63
CA LEU A 145 -1.25 -9.08 -8.39
C LEU A 145 -0.06 -8.50 -9.16
N ASP A 146 -0.34 -7.73 -10.20
CA ASP A 146 0.69 -7.00 -10.96
C ASP A 146 1.23 -5.81 -10.14
N ILE A 147 1.97 -6.10 -9.08
CA ILE A 147 2.63 -5.13 -8.19
C ILE A 147 4.14 -5.10 -8.41
N THR A 148 4.77 -4.00 -7.99
CA THR A 148 6.23 -3.84 -8.03
C THR A 148 6.90 -4.44 -6.80
N ALA A 149 6.33 -4.20 -5.61
CA ALA A 149 6.81 -4.75 -4.35
C ALA A 149 5.70 -4.75 -3.30
N ALA A 150 5.79 -5.65 -2.31
CA ALA A 150 4.97 -5.64 -1.10
C ALA A 150 5.79 -5.14 0.09
N ILE A 151 5.16 -4.31 0.94
CA ILE A 151 5.76 -3.81 2.17
C ILE A 151 5.21 -4.65 3.33
N PRO A 152 6.07 -5.39 4.05
CA PRO A 152 5.63 -6.23 5.16
C PRO A 152 5.18 -5.40 6.37
N PRO A 153 4.48 -6.02 7.35
CA PRO A 153 4.15 -5.36 8.63
C PRO A 153 5.40 -4.94 9.41
N GLY A 154 5.27 -3.91 10.25
CA GLY A 154 6.37 -3.41 11.08
C GLY A 154 6.64 -4.23 12.36
N GLU A 155 5.87 -5.29 12.62
CA GLU A 155 6.13 -6.25 13.70
C GLU A 155 7.16 -7.30 13.25
N GLU A 156 8.23 -7.50 14.02
CA GLU A 156 9.36 -8.35 13.64
C GLU A 156 8.92 -9.78 13.27
N ALA A 157 8.11 -10.41 14.12
CA ALA A 157 7.61 -11.77 13.85
C ALA A 157 6.76 -11.86 12.56
N LEU A 158 5.99 -10.84 12.23
CA LEU A 158 5.21 -10.79 10.99
C LEU A 158 6.08 -10.43 9.79
N PHE A 159 7.12 -9.65 10.00
CA PHE A 159 8.11 -9.32 8.99
C PHE A 159 8.89 -10.58 8.57
N ASP A 160 9.41 -11.34 9.54
CA ASP A 160 10.12 -12.59 9.28
C ASP A 160 9.22 -13.61 8.57
N MET A 161 7.98 -13.77 9.05
CA MET A 161 6.98 -14.61 8.37
C MET A 161 6.73 -14.16 6.92
N ALA A 162 6.70 -12.85 6.66
CA ALA A 162 6.52 -12.34 5.30
C ALA A 162 7.71 -12.66 4.40
N LEU A 163 8.94 -12.61 4.93
CA LEU A 163 10.15 -12.99 4.20
C LEU A 163 10.14 -14.48 3.86
N ASP A 164 9.84 -15.35 4.82
CA ASP A 164 9.75 -16.81 4.61
C ASP A 164 8.71 -17.15 3.51
N ILE A 165 7.55 -16.49 3.52
CA ILE A 165 6.53 -16.67 2.48
C ILE A 165 7.02 -16.18 1.12
N ALA A 166 7.72 -15.04 1.09
CA ALA A 166 8.20 -14.43 -0.14
C ALA A 166 9.36 -15.23 -0.77
N GLU A 167 10.26 -15.80 0.02
CA GLU A 167 11.36 -16.66 -0.48
C GLU A 167 10.81 -17.90 -1.19
N ASN A 168 9.68 -18.42 -0.73
CA ASN A 168 9.02 -19.61 -1.28
C ASN A 168 7.79 -19.24 -2.12
N PHE A 169 7.73 -18.03 -2.65
CA PHE A 169 6.57 -17.53 -3.36
C PHE A 169 6.24 -18.37 -4.61
N GLN A 170 4.99 -18.80 -4.66
CA GLN A 170 4.34 -19.33 -5.85
C GLN A 170 3.03 -18.56 -6.07
N PRO A 171 2.73 -18.10 -7.29
CA PRO A 171 1.45 -17.48 -7.59
C PRO A 171 0.28 -18.37 -7.17
N LEU A 172 -0.81 -17.76 -6.72
CA LEU A 172 -2.01 -18.51 -6.39
C LEU A 172 -2.62 -19.15 -7.65
N SER A 173 -2.98 -20.42 -7.56
CA SER A 173 -3.78 -21.08 -8.59
C SER A 173 -5.20 -20.48 -8.63
N PRO A 174 -5.98 -20.69 -9.73
CA PRO A 174 -7.37 -20.25 -9.78
C PRO A 174 -8.23 -20.80 -8.64
N GLU A 175 -7.99 -22.05 -8.21
CA GLU A 175 -8.68 -22.66 -7.07
C GLU A 175 -8.29 -21.98 -5.74
N GLU A 176 -7.01 -21.69 -5.53
CA GLU A 176 -6.53 -20.96 -4.36
C GLU A 176 -7.10 -19.54 -4.31
N LEU A 177 -7.22 -18.85 -5.46
CA LEU A 177 -7.84 -17.52 -5.55
C LEU A 177 -9.32 -17.56 -5.12
N GLU A 178 -10.09 -18.54 -5.56
CA GLU A 178 -11.46 -18.73 -5.08
C GLU A 178 -11.50 -19.07 -3.58
N GLY A 179 -10.52 -19.81 -3.08
CA GLY A 179 -10.34 -20.06 -1.64
C GLY A 179 -10.08 -18.77 -0.85
N VAL A 180 -9.24 -17.90 -1.35
CA VAL A 180 -8.94 -16.59 -0.72
C VAL A 180 -10.19 -15.69 -0.73
N LYS A 181 -10.94 -15.67 -1.83
CA LYS A 181 -12.21 -14.96 -1.92
C LYS A 181 -13.22 -15.42 -0.87
N LYS A 182 -13.35 -16.76 -0.67
CA LYS A 182 -14.20 -17.32 0.39
C LYS A 182 -13.73 -16.90 1.79
N LEU A 183 -12.41 -16.84 2.04
CA LEU A 183 -11.84 -16.40 3.32
C LEU A 183 -12.11 -14.92 3.60
N ALA A 184 -12.33 -14.09 2.59
CA ALA A 184 -12.69 -12.70 2.75
C ALA A 184 -14.18 -12.50 3.09
N GLN A 185 -15.05 -13.46 2.74
CA GLN A 185 -16.50 -13.32 2.86
C GLN A 185 -16.94 -12.97 4.30
N GLY A 186 -17.66 -11.86 4.44
CA GLY A 186 -18.18 -11.39 5.71
C GLY A 186 -17.11 -10.76 6.65
N VAL A 187 -15.85 -10.72 6.24
CA VAL A 187 -14.80 -10.06 7.01
C VAL A 187 -14.89 -8.54 6.82
N LYS A 188 -14.86 -7.79 7.91
CA LYS A 188 -14.90 -6.32 7.86
C LYS A 188 -13.60 -5.78 7.26
N PRO A 189 -13.62 -5.13 6.09
CA PRO A 189 -12.40 -4.56 5.50
C PRO A 189 -11.91 -3.33 6.29
N ILE A 190 -10.59 -3.14 6.30
CA ILE A 190 -9.95 -1.97 6.94
C ILE A 190 -10.09 -0.68 6.11
N PHE A 191 -10.34 -0.81 4.80
CA PHE A 191 -10.64 0.30 3.88
C PHE A 191 -11.82 -0.05 2.99
N ARG A 192 -12.58 0.97 2.59
CA ARG A 192 -13.74 0.88 1.70
C ARG A 192 -13.73 2.04 0.71
N LEU A 193 -14.44 1.87 -0.38
CA LEU A 193 -14.79 3.02 -1.23
C LEU A 193 -15.67 3.98 -0.43
N SER A 194 -15.46 5.28 -0.62
CA SER A 194 -16.38 6.30 -0.12
C SER A 194 -17.75 6.10 -0.80
N ALA A 195 -18.81 6.20 -0.01
CA ALA A 195 -20.18 6.14 -0.53
C ALA A 195 -20.52 7.39 -1.33
#